data_a0d84f60a3997dd1dca9a34fa72c594c
#
_entry.id   a0d84f60a3997dd1dca9a34fa72c594c
#
_cell.length_a   1.000
_cell.length_b   1.000
_cell.length_c   1.000
_cell.angle_alpha   90.00
_cell.angle_beta   90.00
_cell.angle_gamma   90.00
#
_symmetry.space_group_name_H-M   'P 1'
#
loop_
_entity.id
_entity.type
_entity.pdbx_description
1 polymer ?
#
loop_
_entity_poly.entity_id
_entity_poly.type
_entity_poly.pdbx_seq_one_letter_code
_entity_poly.pdbx_strand_id
1 'polypeptide(L)'
;MGERVFVTGATGRIGLPLVRALRAAGHEVAGLTRTDAGSEALTALGAQVVRGNMDDAEALRRGAEGAEVVYHLAGGVRGPGRITPDLLNRRGTELVIAACAGVPTLRAFVYASSCAVYGDRSNLWVEEDFEPSPNTRYGRSKADAEALVRASTARGDLPGVIARIAAVYGKGFPFMMEEPIRLGRGLLPGEGRNHVPTIHIDDCVAALQAIAAKGRRGEVYHVADRAQPQLKELYALVAAATGGRAPTFWSTYIPSYVQLSAARQNERLWSRLGVKPRFTPDNIRHYTNSVRLRTERLAKELGFGWKYPDPKDGVPAVFVSNA
;
A
#
# COMPACT_ATOMS: atom_id res chain seq x y z
N MET A 1 -9.70 24.16 14.77
CA MET A 1 -10.81 23.50 14.06
C MET A 1 -10.25 22.28 13.33
N GLY A 2 -11.04 21.22 13.17
CA GLY A 2 -10.64 20.08 12.35
C GLY A 2 -10.62 20.45 10.87
N GLU A 3 -9.69 19.87 10.11
CA GLU A 3 -9.59 20.07 8.65
C GLU A 3 -10.67 19.28 7.92
N ARG A 4 -11.07 19.75 6.73
CA ARG A 4 -11.89 18.98 5.81
C ARG A 4 -11.04 18.07 4.95
N VAL A 5 -11.25 16.76 5.08
CA VAL A 5 -10.41 15.73 4.48
C VAL A 5 -11.23 14.86 3.52
N PHE A 6 -10.73 14.65 2.30
CA PHE A 6 -11.30 13.69 1.38
C PHE A 6 -10.42 12.46 1.24
N VAL A 7 -11.02 11.26 1.35
CA VAL A 7 -10.31 9.99 1.27
C VAL A 7 -10.90 9.11 0.17
N THR A 8 -10.14 8.85 -0.88
CA THR A 8 -10.47 7.78 -1.83
C THR A 8 -9.89 6.46 -1.34
N GLY A 9 -10.60 5.35 -1.56
CA GLY A 9 -10.23 4.08 -0.94
C GLY A 9 -10.50 4.04 0.58
N ALA A 10 -11.41 4.89 1.06
CA ALA A 10 -11.74 5.09 2.47
C ALA A 10 -12.18 3.80 3.20
N THR A 11 -12.79 2.85 2.49
CA THR A 11 -13.22 1.55 3.03
C THR A 11 -12.19 0.44 2.83
N GLY A 12 -11.00 0.79 2.31
CA GLY A 12 -9.88 -0.14 2.15
C GLY A 12 -9.19 -0.47 3.47
N ARG A 13 -8.27 -1.42 3.42
CA ARG A 13 -7.52 -1.89 4.60
C ARG A 13 -6.71 -0.78 5.29
N ILE A 14 -6.12 0.14 4.53
CA ILE A 14 -5.43 1.33 5.07
C ILE A 14 -6.44 2.46 5.29
N GLY A 15 -7.40 2.61 4.38
CA GLY A 15 -8.34 3.73 4.39
C GLY A 15 -9.24 3.76 5.62
N LEU A 16 -9.83 2.63 6.01
CA LEU A 16 -10.73 2.61 7.15
C LEU A 16 -10.03 2.93 8.49
N PRO A 17 -8.83 2.37 8.80
CA PRO A 17 -8.01 2.83 9.93
C PRO A 17 -7.64 4.32 9.87
N LEU A 18 -7.29 4.84 8.68
CA LEU A 18 -6.99 6.25 8.51
C LEU A 18 -8.22 7.12 8.78
N VAL A 19 -9.37 6.79 8.22
CA VAL A 19 -10.64 7.52 8.48
C VAL A 19 -10.95 7.53 9.98
N ARG A 20 -10.80 6.40 10.67
CA ARG A 20 -10.99 6.32 12.13
C ARG A 20 -10.05 7.25 12.88
N ALA A 21 -8.76 7.26 12.53
CA ALA A 21 -7.77 8.11 13.18
C ALA A 21 -8.05 9.60 12.94
N LEU A 22 -8.39 9.99 11.71
CA LEU A 22 -8.74 11.36 11.35
C LEU A 22 -10.00 11.85 12.08
N ARG A 23 -11.04 11.01 12.16
CA ARG A 23 -12.26 11.34 12.91
C ARG A 23 -11.99 11.47 14.41
N ALA A 24 -11.17 10.59 14.97
CA ALA A 24 -10.75 10.68 16.37
C ALA A 24 -9.94 11.95 16.68
N ALA A 25 -9.19 12.45 15.69
CA ALA A 25 -8.47 13.73 15.78
C ALA A 25 -9.37 14.96 15.54
N GLY A 26 -10.67 14.79 15.28
CA GLY A 26 -11.63 15.87 15.12
C GLY A 26 -11.73 16.47 13.70
N HIS A 27 -11.13 15.81 12.69
CA HIS A 27 -11.27 16.24 11.30
C HIS A 27 -12.65 15.91 10.71
N GLU A 28 -13.13 16.72 9.76
CA GLU A 28 -14.29 16.42 8.93
C GLU A 28 -13.87 15.53 7.77
N VAL A 29 -14.29 14.27 7.75
CA VAL A 29 -13.82 13.29 6.75
C VAL A 29 -14.94 12.92 5.79
N ALA A 30 -14.71 13.11 4.50
CA ALA A 30 -15.54 12.59 3.41
C ALA A 30 -14.84 11.36 2.80
N GLY A 31 -15.53 10.22 2.75
CA GLY A 31 -14.98 8.96 2.24
C GLY A 31 -15.70 8.47 0.98
N LEU A 32 -14.95 8.20 -0.10
CA LEU A 32 -15.50 7.61 -1.33
C LEU A 32 -15.76 6.12 -1.14
N THR A 33 -16.97 5.67 -1.42
CA THR A 33 -17.33 4.26 -1.44
C THR A 33 -18.40 3.93 -2.48
N ARG A 34 -18.33 2.70 -3.03
CA ARG A 34 -19.28 2.19 -4.02
C ARG A 34 -20.29 1.19 -3.45
N THR A 35 -20.12 0.75 -2.19
CA THR A 35 -20.92 -0.34 -1.59
C THR A 35 -21.70 0.15 -0.38
N ASP A 36 -22.84 -0.51 -0.10
CA ASP A 36 -23.68 -0.18 1.06
C ASP A 36 -22.94 -0.49 2.36
N ALA A 37 -22.29 -1.64 2.46
CA ALA A 37 -21.44 -1.97 3.61
C ALA A 37 -20.33 -0.94 3.85
N GLY A 38 -19.75 -0.36 2.77
CA GLY A 38 -18.79 0.72 2.90
C GLY A 38 -19.42 2.02 3.40
N SER A 39 -20.65 2.32 2.98
CA SER A 39 -21.41 3.47 3.49
C SER A 39 -21.71 3.33 4.99
N GLU A 40 -22.16 2.17 5.40
CA GLU A 40 -22.41 1.85 6.81
C GLU A 40 -21.16 1.98 7.66
N ALA A 41 -20.02 1.43 7.18
CA ALA A 41 -18.74 1.51 7.89
C ALA A 41 -18.24 2.97 8.06
N LEU A 42 -18.40 3.82 7.04
CA LEU A 42 -18.04 5.23 7.10
C LEU A 42 -18.96 6.01 8.03
N THR A 43 -20.27 5.78 7.93
CA THR A 43 -21.30 6.40 8.80
C THR A 43 -21.07 6.03 10.27
N ALA A 44 -20.72 4.79 10.56
CA ALA A 44 -20.41 4.32 11.91
C ALA A 44 -19.18 5.02 12.52
N LEU A 45 -18.27 5.55 11.69
CA LEU A 45 -17.13 6.36 12.09
C LEU A 45 -17.47 7.87 12.13
N GLY A 46 -18.70 8.27 11.85
CA GLY A 46 -19.10 9.66 11.75
C GLY A 46 -18.49 10.39 10.54
N ALA A 47 -18.07 9.66 9.50
CA ALA A 47 -17.56 10.22 8.26
C ALA A 47 -18.72 10.48 7.27
N GLN A 48 -18.58 11.53 6.46
CA GLN A 48 -19.48 11.80 5.35
C GLN A 48 -19.29 10.76 4.24
N VAL A 49 -20.38 10.21 3.73
CA VAL A 49 -20.34 9.25 2.64
C VAL A 49 -20.42 9.95 1.29
N VAL A 50 -19.39 9.78 0.47
CA VAL A 50 -19.42 10.16 -0.95
C VAL A 50 -19.69 8.88 -1.74
N ARG A 51 -20.92 8.74 -2.23
CA ARG A 51 -21.34 7.58 -3.03
C ARG A 51 -20.83 7.72 -4.45
N GLY A 52 -20.07 6.73 -4.92
CA GLY A 52 -19.48 6.70 -6.26
C GLY A 52 -18.27 5.75 -6.33
N ASN A 53 -17.70 5.64 -7.50
CA ASN A 53 -16.48 4.86 -7.75
C ASN A 53 -15.37 5.76 -8.34
N MET A 54 -14.22 5.17 -8.69
CA MET A 54 -13.07 5.90 -9.23
C MET A 54 -13.27 6.43 -10.67
N ASP A 55 -14.33 6.02 -11.36
CA ASP A 55 -14.70 6.51 -12.71
C ASP A 55 -15.83 7.56 -12.65
N ASP A 56 -16.36 7.83 -11.46
CA ASP A 56 -17.42 8.81 -11.22
C ASP A 56 -16.81 10.20 -10.93
N ALA A 57 -16.57 10.95 -11.99
CA ALA A 57 -15.97 12.29 -11.89
C ALA A 57 -16.80 13.26 -11.05
N GLU A 58 -18.14 13.11 -11.03
CA GLU A 58 -19.02 13.95 -10.22
C GLU A 58 -18.88 13.63 -8.72
N ALA A 59 -18.86 12.35 -8.36
CA ALA A 59 -18.61 11.95 -6.99
C ALA A 59 -17.23 12.38 -6.50
N LEU A 60 -16.21 12.28 -7.36
CA LEU A 60 -14.85 12.76 -7.04
C LEU A 60 -14.83 14.27 -6.80
N ARG A 61 -15.52 15.08 -7.63
CA ARG A 61 -15.61 16.53 -7.44
C ARG A 61 -16.35 16.89 -6.14
N ARG A 62 -17.50 16.25 -5.86
CA ARG A 62 -18.21 16.46 -4.59
C ARG A 62 -17.36 16.13 -3.37
N GLY A 63 -16.53 15.06 -3.45
CA GLY A 63 -15.62 14.72 -2.37
C GLY A 63 -14.48 15.71 -2.18
N ALA A 64 -13.93 16.22 -3.27
CA ALA A 64 -12.81 17.17 -3.26
C ALA A 64 -13.23 18.61 -2.93
N GLU A 65 -14.51 18.96 -3.08
CA GLU A 65 -15.01 20.30 -2.84
C GLU A 65 -14.74 20.78 -1.42
N GLY A 66 -13.98 21.89 -1.31
CA GLY A 66 -13.59 22.47 -0.03
C GLY A 66 -12.64 21.61 0.81
N ALA A 67 -12.08 20.53 0.27
CA ALA A 67 -11.10 19.73 0.99
C ALA A 67 -9.79 20.50 1.17
N GLU A 68 -9.23 20.42 2.37
CA GLU A 68 -7.91 20.97 2.70
C GLU A 68 -6.82 19.90 2.51
N VAL A 69 -7.20 18.63 2.73
CA VAL A 69 -6.32 17.47 2.54
C VAL A 69 -7.04 16.39 1.75
N VAL A 70 -6.36 15.81 0.77
CA VAL A 70 -6.82 14.63 0.05
C VAL A 70 -5.87 13.48 0.24
N TYR A 71 -6.38 12.33 0.70
CA TYR A 71 -5.65 11.07 0.70
C TYR A 71 -6.14 10.19 -0.44
N HIS A 72 -5.31 10.02 -1.45
CA HIS A 72 -5.61 9.13 -2.56
C HIS A 72 -5.04 7.73 -2.31
N LEU A 73 -5.84 6.90 -1.60
CA LEU A 73 -5.49 5.52 -1.25
C LEU A 73 -6.15 4.49 -2.19
N ALA A 74 -7.10 4.93 -3.01
CA ALA A 74 -7.75 4.05 -3.96
C ALA A 74 -6.74 3.47 -4.95
N GLY A 75 -6.79 2.16 -5.11
CA GLY A 75 -5.90 1.42 -5.97
C GLY A 75 -5.90 -0.06 -5.57
N GLY A 76 -5.29 -0.92 -6.36
CA GLY A 76 -5.25 -2.33 -6.03
C GLY A 76 -4.24 -3.13 -6.83
N VAL A 77 -3.82 -4.23 -6.25
CA VAL A 77 -3.01 -5.27 -6.91
C VAL A 77 -3.86 -6.05 -7.93
N ARG A 78 -5.18 -6.12 -7.67
CA ARG A 78 -6.17 -6.81 -8.53
C ARG A 78 -7.37 -5.90 -8.70
N GLY A 79 -7.75 -5.63 -9.94
CA GLY A 79 -9.00 -4.94 -10.24
C GLY A 79 -10.22 -5.87 -10.12
N PRO A 80 -11.42 -5.35 -9.84
CA PRO A 80 -12.65 -6.12 -9.87
C PRO A 80 -12.99 -6.54 -11.31
N GLY A 81 -13.32 -7.82 -11.50
CA GLY A 81 -13.71 -8.33 -12.81
C GLY A 81 -12.61 -8.23 -13.88
N ARG A 82 -12.92 -7.57 -14.99
CA ARG A 82 -12.00 -7.35 -16.12
C ARG A 82 -11.12 -6.09 -15.98
N ILE A 83 -11.30 -5.29 -14.93
CA ILE A 83 -10.51 -4.09 -14.71
C ILE A 83 -9.09 -4.50 -14.31
N THR A 84 -8.10 -4.01 -15.04
CA THR A 84 -6.69 -4.26 -14.73
C THR A 84 -6.19 -3.27 -13.67
N PRO A 85 -5.13 -3.61 -12.91
CA PRO A 85 -4.47 -2.64 -12.01
C PRO A 85 -4.07 -1.35 -12.73
N ASP A 86 -3.66 -1.43 -13.99
CA ASP A 86 -3.24 -0.27 -14.80
C ASP A 86 -4.39 0.73 -14.98
N LEU A 87 -5.57 0.23 -15.38
CA LEU A 87 -6.76 1.07 -15.51
C LEU A 87 -7.19 1.66 -14.17
N LEU A 88 -7.21 0.84 -13.11
CA LEU A 88 -7.66 1.29 -11.79
C LEU A 88 -6.71 2.33 -11.19
N ASN A 89 -5.41 2.08 -11.22
CA ASN A 89 -4.44 2.94 -10.58
C ASN A 89 -4.16 4.20 -11.41
N ARG A 90 -3.87 4.07 -12.71
CA ARG A 90 -3.54 5.21 -13.57
C ARG A 90 -4.77 6.07 -13.85
N ARG A 91 -5.81 5.51 -14.46
CA ARG A 91 -7.02 6.26 -14.85
C ARG A 91 -7.73 6.86 -13.64
N GLY A 92 -7.84 6.09 -12.54
CA GLY A 92 -8.41 6.60 -11.30
C GLY A 92 -7.64 7.78 -10.75
N THR A 93 -6.30 7.74 -10.79
CA THR A 93 -5.45 8.85 -10.35
C THR A 93 -5.63 10.09 -11.23
N GLU A 94 -5.72 9.93 -12.56
CA GLU A 94 -6.03 11.04 -13.49
C GLU A 94 -7.32 11.77 -13.10
N LEU A 95 -8.38 11.02 -12.81
CA LEU A 95 -9.68 11.58 -12.46
C LEU A 95 -9.68 12.27 -11.09
N VAL A 96 -8.97 11.71 -10.11
CA VAL A 96 -8.84 12.35 -8.78
C VAL A 96 -8.02 13.63 -8.87
N ILE A 97 -6.93 13.64 -9.64
CA ILE A 97 -6.16 14.86 -9.90
C ILE A 97 -7.06 15.93 -10.55
N ALA A 98 -7.82 15.56 -11.56
CA ALA A 98 -8.73 16.48 -12.23
C ALA A 98 -9.82 17.03 -11.29
N ALA A 99 -10.32 16.22 -10.36
CA ALA A 99 -11.29 16.64 -9.36
C ALA A 99 -10.70 17.57 -8.30
N CYS A 100 -9.40 17.46 -8.03
CA CYS A 100 -8.68 18.29 -7.06
C CYS A 100 -8.09 19.57 -7.67
N ALA A 101 -7.94 19.61 -9.00
CA ALA A 101 -7.38 20.78 -9.68
C ALA A 101 -8.28 22.01 -9.49
N GLY A 102 -7.68 23.11 -9.04
CA GLY A 102 -8.40 24.36 -8.78
C GLY A 102 -9.21 24.40 -7.48
N VAL A 103 -9.11 23.41 -6.60
CA VAL A 103 -9.68 23.50 -5.25
C VAL A 103 -8.80 24.44 -4.40
N PRO A 104 -9.28 25.65 -4.07
CA PRO A 104 -8.41 26.70 -3.51
C PRO A 104 -7.98 26.42 -2.07
N THR A 105 -8.73 25.58 -1.36
CA THR A 105 -8.45 25.20 0.03
C THR A 105 -7.43 24.07 0.15
N LEU A 106 -7.13 23.36 -0.97
CA LEU A 106 -6.30 22.17 -0.95
C LEU A 106 -4.82 22.52 -0.67
N ARG A 107 -4.32 22.12 0.51
CA ARG A 107 -2.93 22.32 0.94
C ARG A 107 -2.05 21.07 0.80
N ALA A 108 -2.65 19.86 0.78
CA ALA A 108 -1.92 18.61 0.66
C ALA A 108 -2.72 17.55 -0.10
N PHE A 109 -2.09 16.92 -1.08
CA PHE A 109 -2.58 15.74 -1.78
C PHE A 109 -1.60 14.59 -1.55
N VAL A 110 -1.95 13.64 -0.69
CA VAL A 110 -1.11 12.49 -0.36
C VAL A 110 -1.47 11.31 -1.25
N TYR A 111 -0.57 10.95 -2.16
CA TYR A 111 -0.72 9.78 -3.00
C TYR A 111 -0.09 8.55 -2.35
N ALA A 112 -0.90 7.52 -2.08
CA ALA A 112 -0.42 6.22 -1.61
C ALA A 112 0.17 5.42 -2.77
N SER A 113 1.47 5.53 -2.95
CA SER A 113 2.26 4.67 -3.83
C SER A 113 2.72 3.40 -3.11
N SER A 114 3.70 2.71 -3.63
CA SER A 114 4.21 1.46 -3.07
C SER A 114 5.71 1.30 -3.33
N CYS A 115 6.42 0.62 -2.43
CA CYS A 115 7.80 0.19 -2.67
C CYS A 115 7.94 -0.73 -3.89
N ALA A 116 6.84 -1.32 -4.39
CA ALA A 116 6.83 -2.12 -5.62
C ALA A 116 7.27 -1.36 -6.87
N VAL A 117 7.30 -0.02 -6.83
CA VAL A 117 7.83 0.81 -7.92
C VAL A 117 9.32 0.60 -8.15
N TYR A 118 10.05 0.12 -7.16
CA TYR A 118 11.48 -0.14 -7.27
C TYR A 118 11.82 -1.47 -7.95
N GLY A 119 10.90 -2.44 -7.96
CA GLY A 119 11.18 -3.80 -8.42
C GLY A 119 12.18 -4.52 -7.52
N ASP A 120 13.08 -5.31 -8.14
CA ASP A 120 14.18 -5.97 -7.43
C ASP A 120 15.43 -5.08 -7.43
N ARG A 121 15.98 -4.84 -6.25
CA ARG A 121 17.21 -4.05 -6.06
C ARG A 121 18.34 -4.84 -5.44
N SER A 122 18.26 -6.17 -5.48
CA SER A 122 19.33 -7.07 -5.04
C SER A 122 19.88 -6.73 -3.65
N ASN A 123 19.00 -6.49 -2.68
CA ASN A 123 19.31 -6.12 -1.30
C ASN A 123 19.93 -4.72 -1.09
N LEU A 124 19.96 -3.86 -2.09
CA LEU A 124 20.42 -2.49 -1.92
C LEU A 124 19.50 -1.68 -0.99
N TRP A 125 20.10 -0.77 -0.25
CA TRP A 125 19.38 0.31 0.40
C TRP A 125 19.02 1.38 -0.62
N VAL A 126 17.74 1.67 -0.75
CA VAL A 126 17.18 2.60 -1.73
C VAL A 126 16.73 3.87 -1.00
N GLU A 127 17.13 5.00 -1.53
CA GLU A 127 16.67 6.32 -1.09
C GLU A 127 15.45 6.78 -1.91
N GLU A 128 14.76 7.81 -1.47
CA GLU A 128 13.52 8.27 -2.09
C GLU A 128 13.71 8.84 -3.50
N ASP A 129 14.92 9.31 -3.83
CA ASP A 129 15.29 9.85 -5.14
C ASP A 129 15.66 8.77 -6.17
N PHE A 130 15.80 7.50 -5.76
CA PHE A 130 16.02 6.41 -6.71
C PHE A 130 14.87 6.33 -7.71
N GLU A 131 15.24 6.26 -8.99
CA GLU A 131 14.28 6.13 -10.07
C GLU A 131 13.49 4.82 -9.99
N PRO A 132 12.15 4.87 -10.20
CA PRO A 132 11.32 3.68 -10.33
C PRO A 132 11.83 2.74 -11.42
N SER A 133 11.89 1.44 -11.10
CA SER A 133 12.24 0.38 -12.07
C SER A 133 11.39 -0.87 -11.81
N PRO A 134 10.06 -0.74 -11.95
CA PRO A 134 9.14 -1.80 -11.59
C PRO A 134 9.24 -2.99 -12.54
N ASN A 135 9.22 -4.19 -11.98
CA ASN A 135 9.24 -5.45 -12.72
C ASN A 135 7.93 -6.25 -12.64
N THR A 136 6.90 -5.68 -11.98
CA THR A 136 5.53 -6.23 -11.90
C THR A 136 4.52 -5.27 -12.52
N ARG A 137 3.35 -5.79 -12.95
CA ARG A 137 2.25 -4.95 -13.48
C ARG A 137 1.78 -3.93 -12.44
N TYR A 138 1.61 -4.38 -11.19
CA TYR A 138 1.22 -3.50 -10.09
C TYR A 138 2.25 -2.39 -9.87
N GLY A 139 3.54 -2.73 -9.78
CA GLY A 139 4.61 -1.74 -9.61
C GLY A 139 4.62 -0.70 -10.74
N ARG A 140 4.46 -1.15 -12.01
CA ARG A 140 4.34 -0.25 -13.16
C ARG A 140 3.15 0.69 -13.05
N SER A 141 1.96 0.17 -12.73
CA SER A 141 0.76 1.00 -12.60
C SER A 141 0.88 2.06 -11.49
N LYS A 142 1.61 1.74 -10.41
CA LYS A 142 1.91 2.71 -9.35
C LYS A 142 2.92 3.76 -9.78
N ALA A 143 3.98 3.37 -10.51
CA ALA A 143 4.96 4.30 -11.07
C ALA A 143 4.33 5.26 -12.10
N ASP A 144 3.46 4.75 -12.98
CA ASP A 144 2.72 5.58 -13.94
C ASP A 144 1.83 6.62 -13.24
N ALA A 145 1.16 6.21 -12.17
CA ALA A 145 0.35 7.13 -11.37
C ALA A 145 1.20 8.15 -10.57
N GLU A 146 2.39 7.75 -10.06
CA GLU A 146 3.36 8.72 -9.49
C GLU A 146 3.76 9.79 -10.51
N ALA A 147 4.01 9.39 -11.77
CA ALA A 147 4.38 10.33 -12.83
C ALA A 147 3.29 11.37 -13.07
N LEU A 148 2.01 10.99 -13.03
CA LEU A 148 0.87 11.91 -13.14
C LEU A 148 0.83 12.90 -11.98
N VAL A 149 1.00 12.42 -10.74
CA VAL A 149 1.03 13.28 -9.54
C VAL A 149 2.20 14.25 -9.62
N ARG A 150 3.41 13.78 -9.98
CA ARG A 150 4.61 14.61 -10.14
C ARG A 150 4.41 15.69 -11.21
N ALA A 151 3.89 15.31 -12.38
CA ALA A 151 3.65 16.24 -13.48
C ALA A 151 2.63 17.34 -13.09
N SER A 152 1.53 16.96 -12.43
CA SER A 152 0.53 17.93 -11.96
C SER A 152 1.08 18.84 -10.87
N THR A 153 1.91 18.29 -9.97
CA THR A 153 2.57 19.07 -8.91
C THR A 153 3.58 20.06 -9.49
N ALA A 154 4.36 19.67 -10.48
CA ALA A 154 5.35 20.53 -11.15
C ALA A 154 4.69 21.71 -11.90
N ARG A 155 3.51 21.51 -12.49
CA ARG A 155 2.72 22.58 -13.12
C ARG A 155 2.05 23.52 -12.12
N GLY A 156 2.00 23.18 -10.87
CA GLY A 156 1.33 23.97 -9.86
C GLY A 156 -0.14 23.62 -9.63
N ASP A 157 -0.69 22.63 -10.35
CA ASP A 157 -2.10 22.26 -10.30
C ASP A 157 -2.46 21.52 -8.99
N LEU A 158 -1.48 20.88 -8.35
CA LEU A 158 -1.70 19.99 -7.21
C LEU A 158 -0.59 20.12 -6.16
N PRO A 159 -0.90 20.24 -4.85
CA PRO A 159 0.11 20.16 -3.78
C PRO A 159 0.43 18.69 -3.45
N GLY A 160 0.98 17.96 -4.43
CA GLY A 160 1.18 16.52 -4.36
C GLY A 160 2.39 16.12 -3.52
N VAL A 161 2.21 15.08 -2.70
CA VAL A 161 3.26 14.39 -1.93
C VAL A 161 3.06 12.89 -2.12
N ILE A 162 4.14 12.14 -2.30
CA ILE A 162 4.10 10.71 -2.60
C ILE A 162 4.56 9.90 -1.38
N ALA A 163 3.73 8.97 -0.93
CA ALA A 163 4.05 7.99 0.10
C ALA A 163 4.31 6.62 -0.53
N ARG A 164 5.57 6.17 -0.62
CA ARG A 164 5.94 4.81 -1.06
C ARG A 164 5.82 3.85 0.10
N ILE A 165 4.66 3.20 0.19
CA ILE A 165 4.29 2.35 1.33
C ILE A 165 4.86 0.95 1.13
N ALA A 166 5.45 0.42 2.17
CA ALA A 166 5.93 -0.96 2.29
C ALA A 166 4.77 -1.96 2.44
N ALA A 167 5.05 -3.24 2.60
CA ALA A 167 4.04 -4.25 2.87
C ALA A 167 3.41 -4.01 4.25
N VAL A 168 2.13 -3.61 4.26
CA VAL A 168 1.43 -3.30 5.51
C VAL A 168 1.02 -4.57 6.22
N TYR A 169 1.25 -4.62 7.54
CA TYR A 169 0.78 -5.69 8.42
C TYR A 169 0.06 -5.10 9.65
N GLY A 170 -0.67 -5.93 10.36
CA GLY A 170 -1.43 -5.52 11.54
C GLY A 170 -2.86 -6.05 11.52
N LYS A 171 -3.69 -5.60 12.44
CA LYS A 171 -5.09 -6.04 12.54
C LYS A 171 -5.86 -5.76 11.24
N GLY A 172 -6.50 -6.78 10.68
CA GLY A 172 -7.23 -6.69 9.42
C GLY A 172 -6.39 -6.88 8.16
N PHE A 173 -5.08 -7.07 8.31
CA PHE A 173 -4.21 -7.51 7.22
C PHE A 173 -3.87 -8.99 7.43
N PRO A 174 -4.22 -9.88 6.48
CA PRO A 174 -3.67 -11.23 6.50
C PRO A 174 -2.15 -11.06 6.28
N PHE A 175 -1.39 -11.26 7.34
CA PHE A 175 0.06 -11.23 7.22
C PHE A 175 0.50 -12.28 6.20
N MET A 176 1.43 -11.90 5.32
CA MET A 176 1.90 -12.73 4.22
C MET A 176 2.02 -14.20 4.62
N MET A 177 1.18 -15.07 4.03
CA MET A 177 1.19 -16.51 4.31
C MET A 177 0.90 -16.92 5.77
N GLU A 178 0.26 -16.06 6.58
CA GLU A 178 -0.09 -16.36 7.98
C GLU A 178 -0.80 -17.72 8.14
N GLU A 179 -1.90 -17.90 7.43
CA GLU A 179 -2.66 -19.15 7.51
C GLU A 179 -1.88 -20.38 7.04
N PRO A 180 -1.18 -20.36 5.88
CA PRO A 180 -0.29 -21.44 5.50
C PRO A 180 0.82 -21.73 6.52
N ILE A 181 1.41 -20.69 7.14
CA ILE A 181 2.45 -20.86 8.17
C ILE A 181 1.86 -21.52 9.42
N ARG A 182 0.71 -21.02 9.88
CA ARG A 182 -0.03 -21.58 11.04
C ARG A 182 -0.37 -23.06 10.83
N LEU A 183 -0.72 -23.43 9.60
CA LEU A 183 -1.03 -24.81 9.21
C LEU A 183 0.22 -25.67 8.89
N GLY A 184 1.43 -25.13 9.01
CA GLY A 184 2.67 -25.82 8.65
C GLY A 184 2.83 -26.08 7.14
N ARG A 185 2.10 -25.35 6.29
CA ARG A 185 2.08 -25.46 4.82
C ARG A 185 2.66 -24.23 4.13
N GLY A 186 3.39 -23.39 4.86
CA GLY A 186 4.03 -22.20 4.30
C GLY A 186 5.03 -22.57 3.21
N LEU A 187 5.04 -21.81 2.11
CA LEU A 187 6.03 -21.94 1.04
C LEU A 187 7.02 -20.77 1.15
N LEU A 188 8.31 -21.07 1.12
CA LEU A 188 9.37 -20.07 1.11
C LEU A 188 9.91 -19.93 -0.32
N PRO A 189 9.55 -18.85 -1.05
CA PRO A 189 10.07 -18.64 -2.39
C PRO A 189 11.58 -18.39 -2.36
N GLY A 190 12.32 -19.11 -3.17
CA GLY A 190 13.78 -19.08 -3.16
C GLY A 190 14.34 -19.50 -1.79
N GLU A 191 15.43 -18.89 -1.37
CA GLU A 191 16.05 -19.14 -0.06
C GLU A 191 15.48 -18.25 1.06
N GLY A 192 14.52 -17.39 0.74
CA GLY A 192 13.96 -16.41 1.69
C GLY A 192 14.96 -15.40 2.21
N ARG A 193 16.09 -15.19 1.49
CA ARG A 193 17.13 -14.20 1.85
C ARG A 193 16.85 -12.80 1.33
N ASN A 194 15.81 -12.64 0.51
CA ASN A 194 15.36 -11.36 0.04
C ASN A 194 14.76 -10.54 1.18
N HIS A 195 15.02 -9.24 1.17
CA HIS A 195 14.43 -8.30 2.12
C HIS A 195 13.07 -7.81 1.62
N VAL A 196 12.07 -7.89 2.49
CA VAL A 196 10.73 -7.39 2.24
C VAL A 196 10.45 -6.28 3.25
N PRO A 197 10.46 -5.02 2.81
CA PRO A 197 10.12 -3.93 3.72
C PRO A 197 8.66 -4.04 4.15
N THR A 198 8.43 -3.83 5.43
CA THR A 198 7.11 -3.89 6.06
C THR A 198 6.80 -2.57 6.76
N ILE A 199 5.54 -2.38 7.17
CA ILE A 199 5.09 -1.30 8.04
C ILE A 199 3.86 -1.75 8.83
N HIS A 200 3.87 -1.53 10.14
CA HIS A 200 2.68 -1.76 10.97
C HIS A 200 1.56 -0.78 10.58
N ILE A 201 0.29 -1.23 10.59
CA ILE A 201 -0.83 -0.38 10.18
C ILE A 201 -0.96 0.91 10.98
N ASP A 202 -0.70 0.88 12.29
CA ASP A 202 -0.75 2.07 13.12
C ASP A 202 0.31 3.10 12.68
N ASP A 203 1.54 2.64 12.41
CA ASP A 203 2.63 3.49 11.93
C ASP A 203 2.39 3.97 10.49
N CYS A 204 1.79 3.14 9.65
CA CYS A 204 1.39 3.54 8.30
C CYS A 204 0.39 4.70 8.34
N VAL A 205 -0.65 4.61 9.16
CA VAL A 205 -1.65 5.66 9.34
C VAL A 205 -1.02 6.93 9.92
N ALA A 206 -0.19 6.81 10.95
CA ALA A 206 0.49 7.95 11.56
C ALA A 206 1.46 8.63 10.57
N ALA A 207 2.20 7.85 9.76
CA ALA A 207 3.09 8.37 8.72
C ALA A 207 2.31 9.14 7.63
N LEU A 208 1.17 8.62 7.17
CA LEU A 208 0.32 9.32 6.20
C LEU A 208 -0.19 10.66 6.75
N GLN A 209 -0.57 10.71 8.03
CA GLN A 209 -0.98 11.96 8.70
C GLN A 209 0.20 12.94 8.82
N ALA A 210 1.40 12.45 9.20
CA ALA A 210 2.59 13.29 9.27
C ALA A 210 2.99 13.85 7.88
N ILE A 211 2.86 13.04 6.82
CA ILE A 211 3.11 13.47 5.44
C ILE A 211 2.11 14.56 5.02
N ALA A 212 0.81 14.42 5.33
CA ALA A 212 -0.18 15.44 5.03
C ALA A 212 0.06 16.75 5.79
N ALA A 213 0.51 16.65 7.04
CA ALA A 213 0.73 17.82 7.91
C ALA A 213 2.01 18.60 7.56
N LYS A 214 3.10 17.90 7.22
CA LYS A 214 4.45 18.47 7.13
C LYS A 214 5.21 18.10 5.85
N GLY A 215 4.70 17.18 5.04
CA GLY A 215 5.37 16.73 3.82
C GLY A 215 5.56 17.86 2.83
N ARG A 216 6.74 17.94 2.23
CA ARG A 216 7.06 18.97 1.24
C ARG A 216 6.45 18.60 -0.10
N ARG A 217 5.84 19.58 -0.75
CA ARG A 217 5.27 19.44 -2.09
C ARG A 217 6.32 18.91 -3.09
N GLY A 218 5.96 17.90 -3.86
CA GLY A 218 6.81 17.25 -4.84
C GLY A 218 7.69 16.13 -4.30
N GLU A 219 7.82 16.02 -2.97
CA GLU A 219 8.68 15.04 -2.34
C GLU A 219 8.06 13.64 -2.24
N VAL A 220 8.95 12.67 -2.08
CA VAL A 220 8.63 11.27 -1.81
C VAL A 220 9.06 10.93 -0.39
N TYR A 221 8.26 10.15 0.29
CA TYR A 221 8.59 9.58 1.61
C TYR A 221 8.43 8.07 1.60
N HIS A 222 9.42 7.36 2.13
CA HIS A 222 9.30 5.95 2.40
C HIS A 222 8.52 5.71 3.68
N VAL A 223 7.44 4.91 3.58
CA VAL A 223 6.61 4.51 4.70
C VAL A 223 6.90 3.03 4.99
N ALA A 224 7.90 2.78 5.82
CA ALA A 224 8.38 1.45 6.17
C ALA A 224 8.89 1.40 7.62
N ASP A 225 8.93 0.21 8.21
CA ASP A 225 9.62 -0.03 9.46
C ASP A 225 11.12 0.26 9.32
N ARG A 226 11.79 0.62 10.42
CA ARG A 226 13.23 0.88 10.40
C ARG A 226 14.04 -0.39 10.17
N ALA A 227 13.63 -1.49 10.82
CA ALA A 227 14.19 -2.80 10.58
C ALA A 227 13.47 -3.49 9.44
N GLN A 228 14.24 -4.02 8.49
CA GLN A 228 13.71 -4.67 7.29
C GLN A 228 14.34 -6.05 7.15
N PRO A 229 13.77 -7.04 7.85
CA PRO A 229 14.31 -8.40 7.91
C PRO A 229 14.19 -9.13 6.59
N GLN A 230 14.88 -10.26 6.50
CA GLN A 230 14.72 -11.20 5.40
C GLN A 230 13.36 -11.90 5.48
N LEU A 231 12.84 -12.34 4.34
CA LEU A 231 11.55 -13.03 4.26
C LEU A 231 11.48 -14.24 5.18
N LYS A 232 12.56 -15.03 5.28
CA LYS A 232 12.62 -16.18 6.19
C LYS A 232 12.49 -15.79 7.67
N GLU A 233 13.03 -14.62 8.06
CA GLU A 233 12.96 -14.09 9.42
C GLU A 233 11.53 -13.63 9.73
N LEU A 234 10.88 -12.94 8.76
CA LEU A 234 9.46 -12.58 8.89
C LEU A 234 8.57 -13.82 9.07
N TYR A 235 8.83 -14.87 8.31
CA TYR A 235 8.08 -16.11 8.45
C TYR A 235 8.31 -16.78 9.81
N ALA A 236 9.53 -16.73 10.32
CA ALA A 236 9.82 -17.23 11.67
C ALA A 236 9.08 -16.44 12.75
N LEU A 237 9.01 -15.10 12.62
CA LEU A 237 8.23 -14.25 13.55
C LEU A 237 6.74 -14.60 13.52
N VAL A 238 6.16 -14.77 12.34
CA VAL A 238 4.75 -15.17 12.19
C VAL A 238 4.50 -16.56 12.79
N ALA A 239 5.39 -17.50 12.52
CA ALA A 239 5.27 -18.85 13.06
C ALA A 239 5.32 -18.85 14.61
N ALA A 240 6.26 -18.10 15.19
CA ALA A 240 6.35 -17.95 16.64
C ALA A 240 5.09 -17.31 17.25
N ALA A 241 4.56 -16.26 16.60
CA ALA A 241 3.38 -15.54 17.08
C ALA A 241 2.06 -16.31 16.93
N THR A 242 1.99 -17.26 15.97
CA THR A 242 0.76 -18.04 15.68
C THR A 242 0.81 -19.46 16.20
N GLY A 243 1.92 -19.91 16.81
CA GLY A 243 2.14 -21.32 17.18
C GLY A 243 2.31 -22.24 15.96
N GLY A 244 2.57 -21.68 14.78
CA GLY A 244 2.77 -22.40 13.54
C GLY A 244 4.21 -22.90 13.34
N ARG A 245 4.50 -23.37 12.12
CA ARG A 245 5.85 -23.80 11.73
C ARG A 245 6.34 -22.96 10.56
N ALA A 246 7.48 -22.32 10.73
CA ALA A 246 8.14 -21.62 9.63
C ALA A 246 8.58 -22.63 8.56
N PRO A 247 8.44 -22.30 7.26
CA PRO A 247 8.98 -23.15 6.19
C PRO A 247 10.49 -23.23 6.29
N THR A 248 11.03 -24.41 6.03
CA THR A 248 12.48 -24.67 6.01
C THR A 248 12.97 -24.89 4.59
N PHE A 249 14.26 -24.70 4.36
CA PHE A 249 14.91 -24.95 3.07
C PHE A 249 14.57 -26.35 2.51
N TRP A 250 14.63 -27.37 3.36
CA TRP A 250 14.42 -28.77 2.95
C TRP A 250 12.97 -29.10 2.61
N SER A 251 12.01 -28.34 3.12
CA SER A 251 10.60 -28.65 2.90
C SER A 251 9.99 -27.94 1.69
N THR A 252 10.60 -26.86 1.20
CA THR A 252 9.89 -25.96 0.28
C THR A 252 10.77 -25.17 -0.70
N TYR A 253 12.08 -25.46 -0.74
CA TYR A 253 12.99 -24.75 -1.65
C TYR A 253 12.75 -25.14 -3.11
N ILE A 254 12.35 -24.15 -3.90
CA ILE A 254 12.32 -24.22 -5.36
C ILE A 254 13.05 -22.97 -5.87
N PRO A 255 14.11 -23.10 -6.69
CA PRO A 255 14.81 -21.96 -7.24
C PRO A 255 13.86 -20.98 -7.95
N SER A 256 14.05 -19.68 -7.74
CA SER A 256 13.14 -18.66 -8.26
C SER A 256 13.00 -18.69 -9.79
N TYR A 257 14.06 -19.03 -10.52
CA TYR A 257 14.01 -19.16 -11.98
C TYR A 257 13.12 -20.32 -12.45
N VAL A 258 13.08 -21.42 -11.71
CA VAL A 258 12.18 -22.57 -11.98
C VAL A 258 10.74 -22.13 -11.72
N GLN A 259 10.48 -21.47 -10.59
CA GLN A 259 9.16 -20.94 -10.25
C GLN A 259 8.68 -19.94 -11.30
N LEU A 260 9.54 -19.02 -11.76
CA LEU A 260 9.21 -18.05 -12.81
C LEU A 260 8.91 -18.72 -14.15
N SER A 261 9.68 -19.77 -14.51
CA SER A 261 9.44 -20.54 -15.75
C SER A 261 8.11 -21.26 -15.69
N ALA A 262 7.83 -21.96 -14.60
CA ALA A 262 6.56 -22.65 -14.38
C ALA A 262 5.38 -21.65 -14.37
N ALA A 263 5.53 -20.49 -13.73
CA ALA A 263 4.51 -19.46 -13.69
C ALA A 263 4.21 -18.87 -15.07
N ARG A 264 5.24 -18.67 -15.93
CA ARG A 264 5.06 -18.23 -17.33
C ARG A 264 4.28 -19.25 -18.16
N GLN A 265 4.60 -20.54 -18.02
CA GLN A 265 3.90 -21.61 -18.72
C GLN A 265 2.45 -21.71 -18.24
N ASN A 266 2.23 -21.65 -16.94
CA ASN A 266 0.91 -21.65 -16.32
C ASN A 266 0.06 -20.46 -16.82
N GLU A 267 0.61 -19.25 -16.82
CA GLU A 267 -0.08 -18.05 -17.30
C GLU A 267 -0.47 -18.20 -18.78
N ARG A 268 0.43 -18.70 -19.65
CA ARG A 268 0.15 -18.93 -21.07
C ARG A 268 -0.97 -19.94 -21.29
N LEU A 269 -0.93 -21.07 -20.56
CA LEU A 269 -1.93 -22.13 -20.69
C LEU A 269 -3.32 -21.65 -20.27
N TRP A 270 -3.45 -21.10 -19.06
CA TRP A 270 -4.73 -20.67 -18.52
C TRP A 270 -5.31 -19.47 -19.24
N SER A 271 -4.46 -18.54 -19.73
CA SER A 271 -4.91 -17.41 -20.55
C SER A 271 -5.52 -17.87 -21.87
N ARG A 272 -4.99 -18.92 -22.50
CA ARG A 272 -5.58 -19.53 -23.72
C ARG A 272 -6.96 -20.14 -23.46
N LEU A 273 -7.19 -20.63 -22.25
CA LEU A 273 -8.46 -21.21 -21.83
C LEU A 273 -9.45 -20.15 -21.29
N GLY A 274 -9.10 -18.86 -21.35
CA GLY A 274 -9.94 -17.77 -20.82
C GLY A 274 -10.05 -17.76 -19.29
N VAL A 275 -9.22 -18.54 -18.59
CA VAL A 275 -9.23 -18.65 -17.13
C VAL A 275 -8.10 -17.81 -16.54
N LYS A 276 -8.41 -17.03 -15.51
CA LYS A 276 -7.42 -16.19 -14.80
C LYS A 276 -6.48 -17.06 -13.95
N PRO A 277 -5.17 -17.14 -14.26
CA PRO A 277 -4.26 -17.99 -13.53
C PRO A 277 -4.03 -17.44 -12.11
N ARG A 278 -3.95 -18.36 -11.14
CA ARG A 278 -3.62 -18.01 -9.75
C ARG A 278 -2.11 -17.89 -9.52
N PHE A 279 -1.32 -18.59 -10.32
CA PHE A 279 0.13 -18.62 -10.24
C PHE A 279 0.73 -17.92 -11.46
N THR A 280 1.25 -16.71 -11.29
CA THR A 280 1.78 -15.84 -12.34
C THR A 280 3.20 -15.38 -12.01
N PRO A 281 4.00 -14.95 -13.01
CA PRO A 281 5.30 -14.36 -12.75
C PRO A 281 5.24 -13.16 -11.80
N ASP A 282 4.19 -12.34 -11.87
CA ASP A 282 4.00 -11.20 -10.96
C ASP A 282 3.83 -11.64 -9.50
N ASN A 283 3.11 -12.75 -9.25
CA ASN A 283 2.98 -13.32 -7.92
C ASN A 283 4.35 -13.76 -7.37
N ILE A 284 5.16 -14.44 -8.21
CA ILE A 284 6.49 -14.89 -7.78
C ILE A 284 7.38 -13.69 -7.47
N ARG A 285 7.45 -12.69 -8.36
CA ARG A 285 8.26 -11.49 -8.15
C ARG A 285 7.84 -10.72 -6.90
N HIS A 286 6.55 -10.70 -6.58
CA HIS A 286 6.07 -10.05 -5.37
C HIS A 286 6.70 -10.61 -4.09
N TYR A 287 7.01 -11.91 -4.07
CA TYR A 287 7.63 -12.58 -2.93
C TYR A 287 9.16 -12.72 -3.04
N THR A 288 9.74 -12.58 -4.23
CA THR A 288 11.18 -12.78 -4.46
C THR A 288 11.97 -11.49 -4.67
N ASN A 289 11.31 -10.38 -5.01
CA ASN A 289 11.97 -9.09 -5.09
C ASN A 289 12.59 -8.73 -3.74
N SER A 290 13.76 -8.13 -3.80
CA SER A 290 14.50 -7.68 -2.63
C SER A 290 14.80 -6.19 -2.72
N VAL A 291 14.36 -5.45 -1.72
CA VAL A 291 14.63 -4.02 -1.59
C VAL A 291 14.68 -3.64 -0.10
N ARG A 292 15.55 -2.71 0.26
CA ARG A 292 15.58 -2.08 1.57
C ARG A 292 15.40 -0.58 1.41
N LEU A 293 14.55 0.02 2.21
CA LEU A 293 14.17 1.42 2.10
C LEU A 293 14.85 2.25 3.20
N ARG A 294 15.56 3.32 2.82
CA ARG A 294 15.97 4.34 3.77
C ARG A 294 14.72 5.05 4.30
N THR A 295 14.63 5.21 5.61
CA THR A 295 13.45 5.82 6.27
C THR A 295 13.81 7.09 7.05
N GLU A 296 15.06 7.52 6.94
CA GLU A 296 15.61 8.66 7.68
C GLU A 296 14.93 9.98 7.31
N ARG A 297 14.49 10.15 6.08
CA ARG A 297 13.78 11.35 5.61
C ARG A 297 12.48 11.56 6.39
N LEU A 298 11.70 10.51 6.56
CA LEU A 298 10.44 10.54 7.33
C LEU A 298 10.68 11.02 8.77
N ALA A 299 11.74 10.51 9.43
CA ALA A 299 12.09 10.93 10.79
C ALA A 299 12.61 12.35 10.84
N LYS A 300 13.60 12.70 10.00
CA LYS A 300 14.31 13.98 10.06
C LYS A 300 13.44 15.17 9.65
N GLU A 301 12.69 15.04 8.57
CA GLU A 301 11.92 16.14 8.01
C GLU A 301 10.54 16.30 8.67
N LEU A 302 9.90 15.17 9.03
CA LEU A 302 8.53 15.21 9.59
C LEU A 302 8.49 15.05 11.10
N GLY A 303 9.63 14.69 11.75
CA GLY A 303 9.69 14.37 13.17
C GLY A 303 8.94 13.08 13.51
N PHE A 304 8.87 12.14 12.55
CA PHE A 304 8.12 10.91 12.72
C PHE A 304 8.84 9.94 13.67
N GLY A 305 8.09 9.39 14.63
CA GLY A 305 8.54 8.32 15.53
C GLY A 305 7.68 7.08 15.35
N TRP A 306 8.31 5.93 15.14
CA TRP A 306 7.62 4.65 15.01
C TRP A 306 7.16 4.13 16.37
N LYS A 307 5.95 3.61 16.44
CA LYS A 307 5.46 2.80 17.54
C LYS A 307 6.06 1.38 17.49
N TYR A 308 6.20 0.85 16.27
CA TYR A 308 6.75 -0.46 15.97
C TYR A 308 7.89 -0.35 14.95
N PRO A 309 9.11 0.08 15.38
CA PRO A 309 10.24 0.28 14.46
C PRO A 309 10.81 -1.02 13.89
N ASP A 310 10.52 -2.15 14.52
CA ASP A 310 10.96 -3.49 14.13
C ASP A 310 9.75 -4.45 14.08
N PRO A 311 9.60 -5.25 13.04
CA PRO A 311 8.59 -6.32 12.97
C PRO A 311 8.64 -7.31 14.14
N LYS A 312 9.78 -7.46 14.83
CA LYS A 312 9.90 -8.28 16.02
C LYS A 312 8.97 -7.82 17.13
N ASP A 313 8.72 -6.52 17.22
CA ASP A 313 7.83 -5.93 18.20
C ASP A 313 6.40 -5.85 17.67
N GLY A 314 6.24 -5.51 16.39
CA GLY A 314 4.94 -5.30 15.76
C GLY A 314 4.18 -6.59 15.47
N VAL A 315 4.85 -7.65 14.99
CA VAL A 315 4.18 -8.92 14.64
C VAL A 315 3.53 -9.59 15.85
N PRO A 316 4.21 -9.78 17.00
CA PRO A 316 3.55 -10.32 18.19
C PRO A 316 2.36 -9.49 18.66
N ALA A 317 2.43 -8.16 18.59
CA ALA A 317 1.35 -7.27 19.02
C ALA A 317 0.04 -7.47 18.23
N VAL A 318 0.12 -7.95 16.97
CA VAL A 318 -1.07 -8.26 16.16
C VAL A 318 -1.85 -9.44 16.72
N PHE A 319 -1.17 -10.44 17.29
CA PHE A 319 -1.77 -11.71 17.73
C PHE A 319 -2.15 -11.71 19.21
N VAL A 320 -1.46 -10.92 20.05
CA VAL A 320 -1.79 -10.79 21.49
C VAL A 320 -3.14 -10.11 21.72
N SER A 321 -3.58 -9.23 20.83
CA SER A 321 -4.86 -8.51 20.95
C SER A 321 -6.11 -9.36 20.63
N ASN A 322 -5.95 -10.64 20.30
CA ASN A 322 -7.04 -11.58 19.96
C ASN A 322 -7.23 -12.70 21.01
N ALA A 323 -6.53 -12.65 22.15
CA ALA A 323 -6.67 -13.58 23.25
C ALA A 323 -7.67 -13.06 24.31
#